data_17427fb32dd965dde59e3300bad8f20a
#
_entry.id   17427fb32dd965dde59e3300bad8f20a
#
_cell.length_a   1.000
_cell.length_b   1.000
_cell.length_c   1.000
_cell.angle_alpha   90.00
_cell.angle_beta   90.00
_cell.angle_gamma   90.00
#
_symmetry.space_group_name_H-M   'P 1'
#
loop_
_entity.id
_entity.type
_entity.pdbx_description
1 polymer ?
#
loop_
_entity_poly.entity_id
_entity_poly.type
_entity_poly.pdbx_seq_one_letter_code
_entity_poly.pdbx_strand_id
1 'polypeptide(L)'
;MMWKNAQGFVSLLFVFALLAGTAQGDLQTGLVAHWEFEGDFTDSAGGNDATPKGDAKIVTDPERGQVVEFDGTGDYLEIPNSPSLNITGDQLTLAAWVWHDNVAGDPEIIIAKVYNNTTHQSPYFSYGLHILTNGQPRIWISRTGGAANAPGTTNLQSATWYHLAGVYDGTQLRLYLNGKQVASNNVSGNLIGYDTVLRLGINGGLTEPMDGKLDDVRIYNRALNELEILSLVTGIAPDKAWKPEPADKAPAVTMPLLQWSPGEGAIFHDVYLGTSPDLTEANRVARHSMMAMYYHAPGLEPGATYYWRIDEIEADGTTVHPGVLWSFTAQALTAYQPGPADGAVDASPAPTLTWLPGQAAVKHRVYFSDTLDAVQQRAAGADKGEVEDAMFAPGALAGATMYYWAVDEVVASGATKAGPVWSFSTYLPVDDFESYTDDEGSRIYETWVDGWTNNTGSTVGYVQAPFAERAIVHGGQQSMPLDYNNIKSPFYSEAEQEFATAQDWTVGEVTTLVLFVRGKLSNGPAPLYLAVQDTSNKTATAIHPDAAVVGTAKWTEWKIPLSDLTGLNLAKIKKITIGLGDKDNPKAGGAGLIYVDDIRLIKS
;
A
#
# COMPACT_ATOMS: atom_id res chain seq x y z
N MET A 1 41.53 2.77 -54.69
CA MET A 1 41.36 3.99 -53.87
C MET A 1 40.74 3.57 -52.55
N MET A 2 41.56 3.45 -51.54
CA MET A 2 41.19 2.98 -50.19
C MET A 2 40.63 4.11 -49.36
N TRP A 3 39.53 3.89 -48.70
CA TRP A 3 39.14 4.70 -47.54
C TRP A 3 38.99 3.80 -46.32
N LYS A 4 39.89 4.02 -45.35
CA LYS A 4 39.84 3.44 -44.01
C LYS A 4 39.01 4.38 -43.14
N ASN A 5 37.97 3.91 -42.55
CA ASN A 5 37.31 4.58 -41.41
C ASN A 5 37.85 3.99 -40.10
N ALA A 6 38.60 4.81 -39.38
CA ALA A 6 39.01 4.55 -38.01
C ALA A 6 37.91 5.07 -37.08
N GLN A 7 37.24 4.16 -36.35
CA GLN A 7 36.41 4.53 -35.20
C GLN A 7 37.33 4.70 -33.98
N GLY A 8 37.41 5.95 -33.52
CA GLY A 8 38.12 6.26 -32.27
C GLY A 8 37.28 5.87 -31.05
N PHE A 9 37.82 4.99 -30.23
CA PHE A 9 37.35 4.76 -28.87
C PHE A 9 37.72 5.97 -28.01
N VAL A 10 36.72 6.68 -27.49
CA VAL A 10 36.91 7.68 -26.44
C VAL A 10 36.91 6.93 -25.10
N SER A 11 38.08 6.70 -24.54
CA SER A 11 38.22 6.24 -23.15
C SER A 11 37.95 7.42 -22.22
N LEU A 12 36.79 7.41 -21.57
CA LEU A 12 36.48 8.31 -20.48
C LEU A 12 37.16 7.76 -19.21
N LEU A 13 38.31 8.34 -18.87
CA LEU A 13 38.97 8.13 -17.57
C LEU A 13 38.16 8.90 -16.51
N PHE A 14 37.40 8.17 -15.70
CA PHE A 14 36.89 8.69 -14.44
C PHE A 14 38.04 8.67 -13.41
N VAL A 15 38.53 9.85 -13.07
CA VAL A 15 39.40 10.04 -11.92
C VAL A 15 38.54 9.99 -10.68
N PHE A 16 38.58 8.86 -9.96
CA PHE A 16 38.04 8.77 -8.60
C PHE A 16 38.97 9.55 -7.67
N ALA A 17 38.53 10.69 -7.17
CA ALA A 17 39.13 11.30 -6.01
C ALA A 17 38.84 10.40 -4.80
N LEU A 18 39.87 9.76 -4.25
CA LEU A 18 39.81 9.14 -2.93
C LEU A 18 39.50 10.24 -1.89
N LEU A 19 38.26 10.35 -1.49
CA LEU A 19 37.90 11.00 -0.25
C LEU A 19 38.20 9.99 0.88
N ALA A 20 39.13 10.36 1.73
CA ALA A 20 39.49 9.64 2.93
C ALA A 20 38.25 9.31 3.77
N GLY A 21 38.17 8.07 4.22
CA GLY A 21 37.05 7.50 4.95
C GLY A 21 36.57 8.38 6.08
N THR A 22 35.31 8.75 6.00
CA THR A 22 34.51 9.10 7.18
C THR A 22 34.02 7.80 7.78
N ALA A 23 34.17 7.66 9.09
CA ALA A 23 33.76 6.49 9.84
C ALA A 23 32.32 6.07 9.47
N GLN A 24 32.16 4.79 9.24
CA GLN A 24 30.91 4.10 9.00
C GLN A 24 29.82 4.60 9.98
N GLY A 25 28.78 5.23 9.46
CA GLY A 25 27.67 5.69 10.28
C GLY A 25 26.78 4.53 10.68
N ASP A 26 27.05 3.92 11.82
CA ASP A 26 26.07 3.10 12.51
C ASP A 26 24.87 3.98 12.85
N LEU A 27 23.64 3.53 12.54
CA LEU A 27 22.40 4.25 12.88
C LEU A 27 22.24 4.50 14.40
N GLN A 28 23.05 3.88 15.24
CA GLN A 28 23.15 4.16 16.68
C GLN A 28 24.04 5.37 16.97
N THR A 29 25.01 5.69 16.10
CA THR A 29 25.90 6.83 16.30
C THR A 29 25.13 8.14 16.17
N GLY A 30 25.18 8.99 17.22
CA GLY A 30 24.48 10.27 17.26
C GLY A 30 22.97 10.18 17.41
N LEU A 31 22.40 8.99 17.63
CA LEU A 31 21.00 8.81 17.97
C LEU A 31 20.74 9.38 19.38
N VAL A 32 19.89 10.36 19.47
CA VAL A 32 19.57 11.09 20.70
C VAL A 32 18.31 10.56 21.35
N ALA A 33 17.33 10.19 20.54
CA ALA A 33 16.08 9.61 21.00
C ALA A 33 15.46 8.71 19.92
N HIS A 34 14.78 7.64 20.34
CA HIS A 34 14.07 6.71 19.51
C HIS A 34 12.84 6.14 20.22
N TRP A 35 11.65 6.51 19.75
CA TRP A 35 10.37 5.98 20.21
C TRP A 35 9.83 5.00 19.17
N GLU A 36 9.83 3.71 19.54
CA GLU A 36 9.40 2.59 18.68
C GLU A 36 7.91 2.28 18.85
N PHE A 37 7.30 2.72 19.94
CA PHE A 37 5.89 2.49 20.30
C PHE A 37 5.47 1.02 20.41
N GLU A 38 6.42 0.09 20.54
CA GLU A 38 6.19 -1.35 20.67
C GLU A 38 5.69 -1.74 22.09
N GLY A 39 4.56 -1.16 22.50
CA GLY A 39 3.86 -1.43 23.76
C GLY A 39 4.00 -0.35 24.84
N ASP A 40 4.89 0.63 24.66
CA ASP A 40 5.07 1.74 25.60
C ASP A 40 5.55 3.02 24.90
N PHE A 41 5.81 4.06 25.68
CA PHE A 41 6.27 5.37 25.20
C PHE A 41 7.74 5.65 25.59
N THR A 42 8.52 4.60 25.86
CA THR A 42 9.92 4.74 26.28
C THR A 42 10.83 5.12 25.12
N ASP A 43 11.89 5.87 25.42
CA ASP A 43 12.98 6.16 24.50
C ASP A 43 14.02 5.05 24.56
N SER A 44 14.09 4.21 23.54
CA SER A 44 15.04 3.08 23.49
C SER A 44 16.51 3.49 23.33
N ALA A 45 16.77 4.75 22.97
CA ALA A 45 18.13 5.26 22.71
C ALA A 45 18.72 6.08 23.87
N GLY A 46 17.94 6.92 24.54
CA GLY A 46 18.52 7.96 25.40
C GLY A 46 17.86 8.20 26.76
N GLY A 47 16.70 7.65 27.05
CA GLY A 47 15.95 7.89 28.29
C GLY A 47 15.15 9.21 28.30
N ASN A 48 14.76 9.69 27.11
CA ASN A 48 13.83 10.80 26.94
C ASN A 48 12.39 10.24 26.80
N ASP A 49 11.90 9.54 27.82
CA ASP A 49 10.61 8.88 27.80
C ASP A 49 9.48 9.88 27.58
N ALA A 50 8.52 9.52 26.77
CA ALA A 50 7.35 10.33 26.48
C ALA A 50 6.21 10.02 27.44
N THR A 51 5.42 11.05 27.76
CA THR A 51 4.21 10.93 28.57
C THR A 51 3.00 11.27 27.71
N PRO A 52 2.04 10.34 27.53
CA PRO A 52 0.83 10.60 26.76
C PRO A 52 -0.05 11.63 27.48
N LYS A 53 -0.67 12.50 26.69
CA LYS A 53 -1.64 13.53 27.09
C LYS A 53 -2.90 13.38 26.24
N GLY A 54 -4.03 13.82 26.80
CA GLY A 54 -5.32 13.55 26.19
C GLY A 54 -5.63 12.05 26.29
N ASP A 55 -6.10 11.45 25.22
CA ASP A 55 -6.32 10.02 25.07
C ASP A 55 -5.39 9.36 24.04
N ALA A 56 -4.23 9.98 23.79
CA ALA A 56 -3.15 9.39 23.00
C ALA A 56 -2.80 7.99 23.50
N LYS A 57 -2.82 7.00 22.61
CA LYS A 57 -2.70 5.58 22.96
C LYS A 57 -1.91 4.80 21.91
N ILE A 58 -1.39 3.66 22.31
CA ILE A 58 -0.81 2.69 21.38
C ILE A 58 -1.93 1.81 20.82
N VAL A 59 -1.95 1.66 19.50
CA VAL A 59 -2.90 0.83 18.77
C VAL A 59 -2.15 -0.13 17.84
N THR A 60 -2.80 -1.24 17.45
CA THR A 60 -2.24 -2.14 16.44
C THR A 60 -2.60 -1.65 15.05
N ASP A 61 -1.59 -1.39 14.24
CA ASP A 61 -1.72 -1.06 12.81
C ASP A 61 -1.35 -2.27 11.95
N PRO A 62 -2.12 -2.62 10.91
CA PRO A 62 -1.89 -3.82 10.12
C PRO A 62 -0.63 -3.79 9.26
N GLU A 63 -0.06 -2.60 8.99
CA GLU A 63 1.14 -2.45 8.17
C GLU A 63 2.41 -2.28 9.00
N ARG A 64 2.27 -1.70 10.22
CA ARG A 64 3.42 -1.32 11.02
C ARG A 64 3.49 -1.94 12.41
N GLY A 65 2.52 -2.75 12.82
CA GLY A 65 2.51 -3.32 14.17
C GLY A 65 1.93 -2.35 15.19
N GLN A 66 2.61 -2.10 16.30
CA GLN A 66 2.14 -1.14 17.31
C GLN A 66 2.61 0.27 16.97
N VAL A 67 1.70 1.23 17.07
CA VAL A 67 1.93 2.65 16.72
C VAL A 67 1.20 3.55 17.71
N VAL A 68 1.63 4.80 17.87
CA VAL A 68 0.85 5.78 18.63
C VAL A 68 -0.21 6.42 17.73
N GLU A 69 -1.43 6.58 18.26
CA GLU A 69 -2.58 7.23 17.62
C GLU A 69 -2.97 8.51 18.33
N PHE A 70 -3.32 9.53 17.53
CA PHE A 70 -3.85 10.83 17.95
C PHE A 70 -5.15 11.10 17.19
N ASP A 71 -6.17 11.65 17.86
CA ASP A 71 -7.52 11.88 17.28
C ASP A 71 -7.75 13.31 16.77
N GLY A 72 -6.70 14.13 16.72
CA GLY A 72 -6.80 15.54 16.31
C GLY A 72 -7.38 16.49 17.34
N THR A 73 -7.62 16.02 18.59
CA THR A 73 -8.31 16.83 19.59
C THR A 73 -7.59 16.83 20.94
N GLY A 74 -6.45 17.54 21.00
CA GLY A 74 -5.72 17.72 22.27
C GLY A 74 -4.85 16.58 22.71
N ASP A 75 -4.67 15.59 21.84
CA ASP A 75 -3.78 14.45 22.01
C ASP A 75 -2.36 14.80 21.64
N TYR A 76 -1.41 14.36 22.44
CA TYR A 76 0.01 14.49 22.15
C TYR A 76 0.87 13.67 23.11
N LEU A 77 2.14 13.52 22.79
CA LEU A 77 3.14 13.04 23.71
C LEU A 77 4.01 14.22 24.18
N GLU A 78 4.26 14.31 25.49
CA GLU A 78 5.14 15.33 26.08
C GLU A 78 6.41 14.68 26.63
N ILE A 79 7.54 15.15 26.17
CA ILE A 79 8.87 14.72 26.61
C ILE A 79 9.51 15.89 27.39
N PRO A 80 9.91 15.66 28.64
CA PRO A 80 10.57 16.69 29.44
C PRO A 80 11.83 17.24 28.79
N ASN A 81 12.20 18.49 29.08
CA ASN A 81 13.47 19.03 28.62
C ASN A 81 14.64 18.20 29.12
N SER A 82 15.59 17.92 28.27
CA SER A 82 16.86 17.28 28.60
C SER A 82 18.01 17.94 27.85
N PRO A 83 19.25 17.87 28.38
CA PRO A 83 20.42 18.38 27.67
C PRO A 83 20.65 17.73 26.30
N SER A 84 20.29 16.44 26.12
CA SER A 84 20.42 15.71 24.86
C SER A 84 19.50 16.23 23.77
N LEU A 85 18.30 16.70 24.13
CA LEU A 85 17.32 17.31 23.22
C LEU A 85 17.60 18.78 22.90
N ASN A 86 18.53 19.44 23.62
CA ASN A 86 18.95 20.81 23.34
C ASN A 86 20.12 20.84 22.34
N ILE A 87 19.83 20.41 21.11
CA ILE A 87 20.84 20.35 20.04
C ILE A 87 21.22 21.75 19.59
N THR A 88 22.49 22.13 19.78
CA THR A 88 23.03 23.48 19.47
C THR A 88 24.17 23.45 18.46
N GLY A 89 24.51 22.28 17.92
CA GLY A 89 25.50 22.11 16.86
C GLY A 89 24.98 22.58 15.49
N ASP A 90 25.69 22.22 14.47
CA ASP A 90 25.35 22.55 13.08
C ASP A 90 24.77 21.35 12.29
N GLN A 91 24.40 20.26 13.00
CA GLN A 91 23.85 19.07 12.39
C GLN A 91 22.63 18.55 13.16
N LEU A 92 21.67 18.02 12.43
CA LEU A 92 20.43 17.45 12.98
C LEU A 92 19.82 16.51 11.97
N THR A 93 19.23 15.39 12.44
CA THR A 93 18.26 14.64 11.67
C THR A 93 17.02 14.36 12.52
N LEU A 94 15.85 14.59 11.95
CA LEU A 94 14.54 14.20 12.47
C LEU A 94 13.96 13.16 11.51
N ALA A 95 13.44 12.05 12.00
CA ALA A 95 12.78 11.05 11.18
C ALA A 95 11.55 10.47 11.88
N ALA A 96 10.52 10.12 11.13
CA ALA A 96 9.32 9.46 11.63
C ALA A 96 8.57 8.77 10.50
N TRP A 97 7.90 7.68 10.80
CA TRP A 97 6.78 7.19 10.02
C TRP A 97 5.51 7.92 10.46
N VAL A 98 4.74 8.38 9.47
CA VAL A 98 3.58 9.26 9.66
C VAL A 98 2.43 8.76 8.81
N TRP A 99 1.29 8.61 9.42
CA TRP A 99 0.01 8.36 8.77
C TRP A 99 -0.99 9.40 9.26
N HIS A 100 -1.74 10.04 8.37
CA HIS A 100 -2.70 11.07 8.77
C HIS A 100 -4.07 10.82 8.15
N ASP A 101 -5.12 11.16 8.92
CA ASP A 101 -6.51 10.91 8.55
C ASP A 101 -7.07 11.96 7.60
N ASN A 102 -6.67 13.22 7.77
CA ASN A 102 -7.27 14.33 7.05
C ASN A 102 -6.21 15.29 6.47
N VAL A 103 -6.23 15.51 5.16
CA VAL A 103 -5.28 16.39 4.44
C VAL A 103 -5.75 17.86 4.43
N ALA A 104 -6.99 18.14 4.80
CA ALA A 104 -7.58 19.47 4.69
C ALA A 104 -7.95 20.04 6.06
N GLY A 105 -7.20 21.03 6.51
CA GLY A 105 -7.48 21.67 7.78
C GLY A 105 -6.33 22.54 8.27
N ASP A 106 -6.05 22.46 9.55
CA ASP A 106 -4.92 23.13 10.19
C ASP A 106 -3.61 22.37 9.93
N PRO A 107 -2.44 23.01 10.08
CA PRO A 107 -1.17 22.31 10.05
C PRO A 107 -1.10 21.23 11.13
N GLU A 108 -0.47 20.10 10.84
CA GLU A 108 -0.25 19.01 11.80
C GLU A 108 1.20 18.94 12.24
N ILE A 109 1.43 18.91 13.52
CA ILE A 109 2.76 18.82 14.11
C ILE A 109 3.13 17.36 14.35
N ILE A 110 4.23 16.92 13.75
CA ILE A 110 4.80 15.57 13.96
C ILE A 110 5.79 15.61 15.13
N ILE A 111 6.84 16.44 15.02
CA ILE A 111 7.90 16.63 16.03
C ILE A 111 8.06 18.13 16.28
N ALA A 112 8.03 18.56 17.53
CA ALA A 112 8.26 19.94 17.91
C ALA A 112 9.15 20.07 19.15
N LYS A 113 10.40 20.47 18.99
CA LYS A 113 11.16 21.07 20.11
C LYS A 113 10.73 22.53 20.19
N VAL A 114 9.73 22.80 21.04
CA VAL A 114 9.00 24.07 21.03
C VAL A 114 9.88 25.25 21.47
N TYR A 115 9.59 26.45 20.95
CA TYR A 115 10.24 27.68 21.43
C TYR A 115 9.72 28.10 22.83
N ASN A 116 8.43 27.88 23.08
CA ASN A 116 7.76 28.23 24.34
C ASN A 116 6.74 27.15 24.68
N ASN A 117 6.64 26.80 25.96
CA ASN A 117 5.79 25.71 26.44
C ASN A 117 4.28 26.04 26.44
N THR A 118 3.90 27.30 26.26
CA THR A 118 2.51 27.78 26.43
C THR A 118 1.99 28.60 25.27
N THR A 119 2.85 28.97 24.31
CA THR A 119 2.48 29.79 23.16
C THR A 119 3.11 29.28 21.89
N HIS A 120 2.44 29.49 20.74
CA HIS A 120 2.98 29.23 19.43
C HIS A 120 3.29 30.56 18.74
N GLN A 121 4.51 31.05 18.91
CA GLN A 121 4.98 32.32 18.35
C GLN A 121 6.41 32.18 17.80
N SER A 122 6.76 33.06 16.86
CA SER A 122 8.12 33.08 16.28
C SER A 122 9.19 33.16 17.37
N PRO A 123 10.27 32.34 17.26
CA PRO A 123 10.68 31.50 16.14
C PRO A 123 10.01 30.11 16.08
N TYR A 124 8.96 29.85 16.80
CA TYR A 124 8.12 28.65 16.86
C TYR A 124 8.78 27.42 17.47
N PHE A 125 9.90 26.96 16.91
CA PHE A 125 10.60 25.74 17.30
C PHE A 125 12.11 25.97 17.35
N SER A 126 12.82 25.21 18.15
CA SER A 126 14.26 24.96 17.96
C SER A 126 14.44 24.15 16.67
N TYR A 127 13.70 23.05 16.57
CA TYR A 127 13.55 22.22 15.40
C TYR A 127 12.17 21.56 15.38
N GLY A 128 11.67 21.25 14.18
CA GLY A 128 10.37 20.61 14.03
C GLY A 128 10.15 19.99 12.66
N LEU A 129 9.31 18.98 12.63
CA LEU A 129 8.82 18.30 11.43
C LEU A 129 7.29 18.34 11.46
N HIS A 130 6.65 18.78 10.39
CA HIS A 130 5.21 18.98 10.36
C HIS A 130 4.64 18.93 8.93
N ILE A 131 3.32 18.81 8.83
CA ILE A 131 2.53 18.87 7.60
C ILE A 131 1.82 20.22 7.56
N LEU A 132 1.88 20.90 6.42
CA LEU A 132 1.20 22.18 6.19
C LEU A 132 -0.29 21.98 5.87
N THR A 133 -1.10 23.02 5.96
CA THR A 133 -2.53 23.04 5.61
C THR A 133 -2.86 22.51 4.21
N ASN A 134 -1.89 22.52 3.30
CA ASN A 134 -2.01 21.98 1.94
C ASN A 134 -1.50 20.53 1.81
N GLY A 135 -1.22 19.85 2.94
CA GLY A 135 -0.72 18.48 2.96
C GLY A 135 0.78 18.33 2.63
N GLN A 136 1.54 19.41 2.50
CA GLN A 136 2.97 19.33 2.20
C GLN A 136 3.80 19.16 3.48
N PRO A 137 4.71 18.18 3.55
CA PRO A 137 5.61 18.03 4.69
C PRO A 137 6.66 19.13 4.70
N ARG A 138 7.11 19.53 5.90
CA ARG A 138 8.11 20.59 6.07
C ARG A 138 9.01 20.32 7.27
N ILE A 139 10.33 20.50 7.08
CA ILE A 139 11.27 20.64 8.20
C ILE A 139 11.50 22.11 8.53
N TRP A 140 11.61 22.43 9.81
CA TRP A 140 11.88 23.75 10.37
C TRP A 140 13.01 23.69 11.38
N ILE A 141 13.93 24.70 11.35
CA ILE A 141 14.98 24.88 12.34
C ILE A 141 15.14 26.37 12.72
N SER A 142 15.48 26.64 13.97
CA SER A 142 16.00 27.92 14.42
C SER A 142 17.53 27.85 14.57
N ARG A 143 18.23 28.81 13.99
CA ARG A 143 19.69 28.85 13.94
C ARG A 143 20.23 30.26 14.10
N THR A 144 21.53 30.39 14.34
CA THR A 144 22.21 31.66 14.26
C THR A 144 22.04 32.25 12.86
N GLY A 145 21.44 33.43 12.77
CA GLY A 145 21.04 34.03 11.49
C GLY A 145 19.55 33.90 11.15
N GLY A 146 18.72 33.36 12.06
CA GLY A 146 17.26 33.29 11.96
C GLY A 146 16.73 31.90 11.64
N ALA A 147 15.42 31.77 11.62
CA ALA A 147 14.76 30.51 11.29
C ALA A 147 14.91 30.15 9.81
N ALA A 148 14.88 28.86 9.52
CA ALA A 148 14.89 28.33 8.15
C ALA A 148 13.99 27.11 8.04
N ASN A 149 13.47 26.86 6.84
CA ASN A 149 12.66 25.69 6.57
C ASN A 149 12.86 25.17 5.13
N ALA A 150 12.49 23.93 4.88
CA ALA A 150 12.42 23.31 3.56
C ALA A 150 11.07 22.62 3.41
N PRO A 151 10.09 23.24 2.72
CA PRO A 151 8.80 22.62 2.43
C PRO A 151 8.93 21.67 1.24
N GLY A 152 8.29 20.49 1.35
CA GLY A 152 8.12 19.58 0.22
C GLY A 152 7.15 20.14 -0.82
N THR A 153 7.16 19.56 -2.01
CA THR A 153 6.26 19.94 -3.12
C THR A 153 5.15 18.92 -3.36
N THR A 154 5.21 17.77 -2.69
CA THR A 154 4.23 16.69 -2.81
C THR A 154 3.22 16.81 -1.67
N ASN A 155 1.94 16.82 -2.01
CA ASN A 155 0.87 16.72 -1.02
C ASN A 155 0.73 15.25 -0.61
N LEU A 156 0.81 14.97 0.67
CA LEU A 156 0.57 13.65 1.22
C LEU A 156 -0.92 13.28 1.05
N GLN A 157 -1.19 12.01 0.84
CA GLN A 157 -2.56 11.51 0.77
C GLN A 157 -3.00 11.02 2.14
N SER A 158 -4.28 11.23 2.52
CA SER A 158 -4.84 10.66 3.74
C SER A 158 -4.75 9.13 3.73
N ALA A 159 -4.78 8.54 4.91
CA ALA A 159 -4.81 7.09 5.12
C ALA A 159 -3.66 6.33 4.41
N THR A 160 -2.48 6.96 4.37
CA THR A 160 -1.28 6.38 3.74
C THR A 160 -0.07 6.61 4.64
N TRP A 161 0.73 5.57 4.87
CA TRP A 161 1.98 5.69 5.60
C TRP A 161 3.07 6.33 4.74
N TYR A 162 3.76 7.30 5.32
CA TYR A 162 4.93 7.95 4.74
C TYR A 162 6.08 7.98 5.73
N HIS A 163 7.29 7.73 5.27
CA HIS A 163 8.49 8.06 6.04
C HIS A 163 8.95 9.47 5.69
N LEU A 164 9.02 10.33 6.69
CA LEU A 164 9.53 11.69 6.57
C LEU A 164 10.87 11.78 7.30
N ALA A 165 11.86 12.41 6.66
CA ALA A 165 13.08 12.76 7.34
C ALA A 165 13.55 14.17 6.95
N GLY A 166 13.93 14.95 7.95
CA GLY A 166 14.53 16.28 7.78
C GLY A 166 15.96 16.27 8.24
N VAL A 167 16.90 16.67 7.38
CA VAL A 167 18.35 16.64 7.64
C VAL A 167 18.94 18.04 7.51
N TYR A 168 19.69 18.48 8.52
CA TYR A 168 20.52 19.68 8.47
C TYR A 168 21.99 19.28 8.64
N ASP A 169 22.86 19.70 7.71
CA ASP A 169 24.29 19.34 7.68
C ASP A 169 25.23 20.53 7.94
N GLY A 170 24.68 21.65 8.42
CA GLY A 170 25.44 22.90 8.66
C GLY A 170 25.53 23.83 7.45
N THR A 171 25.22 23.32 6.25
CA THR A 171 25.25 24.06 4.98
C THR A 171 23.96 24.00 4.20
N GLN A 172 23.18 22.93 4.41
CA GLN A 172 21.94 22.67 3.72
C GLN A 172 20.91 22.00 4.63
N LEU A 173 19.67 22.44 4.53
CA LEU A 173 18.50 21.80 5.12
C LEU A 173 17.79 21.02 4.04
N ARG A 174 17.58 19.72 4.22
CA ARG A 174 16.96 18.79 3.27
C ARG A 174 15.75 18.10 3.87
N LEU A 175 14.75 17.84 3.02
CA LEU A 175 13.58 17.03 3.37
C LEU A 175 13.52 15.81 2.47
N TYR A 176 13.29 14.65 3.08
CA TYR A 176 13.14 13.36 2.41
C TYR A 176 11.73 12.81 2.64
N LEU A 177 11.16 12.23 1.59
CA LEU A 177 9.89 11.50 1.60
C LEU A 177 10.15 10.08 1.08
N ASN A 178 9.86 9.07 1.89
CA ASN A 178 10.11 7.66 1.58
C ASN A 178 11.54 7.41 1.04
N GLY A 179 12.54 7.98 1.72
CA GLY A 179 13.96 7.85 1.38
C GLY A 179 14.45 8.72 0.23
N LYS A 180 13.56 9.45 -0.48
CA LYS A 180 13.92 10.31 -1.60
C LYS A 180 13.92 11.78 -1.20
N GLN A 181 14.98 12.53 -1.53
CA GLN A 181 15.01 13.98 -1.30
C GLN A 181 13.94 14.69 -2.16
N VAL A 182 13.06 15.45 -1.50
CA VAL A 182 11.95 16.18 -2.15
C VAL A 182 12.06 17.69 -2.01
N ALA A 183 12.89 18.19 -1.08
CA ALA A 183 13.18 19.62 -0.94
C ALA A 183 14.55 19.87 -0.36
N SER A 184 15.09 21.06 -0.62
CA SER A 184 16.31 21.56 0.04
C SER A 184 16.32 23.07 0.14
N ASN A 185 17.07 23.60 1.14
CA ASN A 185 17.32 25.03 1.33
C ASN A 185 18.77 25.22 1.79
N ASN A 186 19.55 26.03 1.08
CA ASN A 186 20.93 26.35 1.43
C ASN A 186 20.96 27.34 2.58
N VAL A 187 21.32 26.87 3.75
CA VAL A 187 21.36 27.67 4.98
C VAL A 187 22.50 27.19 5.87
N SER A 188 23.10 28.09 6.62
CA SER A 188 24.23 27.79 7.52
C SER A 188 24.06 28.44 8.88
N GLY A 189 24.78 27.96 9.88
CA GLY A 189 24.79 28.48 11.25
C GLY A 189 24.35 27.43 12.27
N ASN A 190 24.76 27.60 13.52
CA ASN A 190 24.44 26.64 14.57
C ASN A 190 22.98 26.74 15.00
N LEU A 191 22.38 25.60 15.33
CA LEU A 191 21.06 25.51 15.91
C LEU A 191 20.97 26.25 17.24
N ILE A 192 19.79 26.74 17.55
CA ILE A 192 19.50 27.41 18.82
C ILE A 192 18.63 26.46 19.67
N GLY A 193 19.19 25.99 20.78
CA GLY A 193 18.45 25.21 21.78
C GLY A 193 17.59 26.12 22.69
N TYR A 194 16.45 25.60 23.09
CA TYR A 194 15.57 26.22 24.08
C TYR A 194 15.30 25.22 25.20
N ASP A 195 15.33 25.71 26.47
CA ASP A 195 15.05 24.90 27.67
C ASP A 195 13.56 24.64 27.84
N THR A 196 12.97 23.96 26.87
CA THR A 196 11.55 23.71 26.75
C THR A 196 11.29 22.23 26.51
N VAL A 197 10.04 21.79 26.61
CA VAL A 197 9.65 20.42 26.29
C VAL A 197 9.82 20.10 24.80
N LEU A 198 9.96 18.83 24.49
CA LEU A 198 9.70 18.28 23.15
C LEU A 198 8.27 17.74 23.13
N ARG A 199 7.55 17.92 22.03
CA ARG A 199 6.21 17.34 21.84
C ARG A 199 6.14 16.60 20.50
N LEU A 200 5.41 15.49 20.52
CA LEU A 200 4.97 14.78 19.32
C LEU A 200 3.47 14.95 19.22
N GLY A 201 2.97 15.31 18.06
CA GLY A 201 1.54 15.47 17.80
C GLY A 201 0.96 16.87 18.06
N ILE A 202 1.73 17.84 18.62
CA ILE A 202 1.20 19.20 18.91
C ILE A 202 2.30 20.26 19.05
N ASN A 203 1.97 21.53 18.88
CA ASN A 203 2.90 22.66 19.07
C ASN A 203 2.94 23.19 20.52
N GLY A 204 3.73 24.26 20.73
CA GLY A 204 3.92 24.89 22.05
C GLY A 204 2.67 25.56 22.65
N GLY A 205 1.75 26.00 21.81
CA GLY A 205 0.48 26.62 22.20
C GLY A 205 -0.66 25.63 22.42
N LEU A 206 -0.40 24.35 22.28
CA LEU A 206 -1.42 23.28 22.26
C LEU A 206 -2.47 23.51 21.15
N THR A 207 -2.02 23.97 20.01
CA THR A 207 -2.78 24.15 18.78
C THR A 207 -2.10 23.36 17.67
N GLU A 208 -2.75 23.18 16.52
CA GLU A 208 -2.25 22.36 15.41
C GLU A 208 -2.01 20.90 15.85
N PRO A 209 -3.02 20.24 16.44
CA PRO A 209 -2.92 18.83 16.81
C PRO A 209 -2.82 17.95 15.58
N MET A 210 -2.11 16.85 15.70
CA MET A 210 -2.07 15.80 14.68
C MET A 210 -3.34 14.95 14.78
N ASP A 211 -3.94 14.63 13.62
CA ASP A 211 -4.99 13.64 13.46
C ASP A 211 -4.42 12.46 12.65
N GLY A 212 -4.01 11.40 13.37
CA GLY A 212 -3.33 10.30 12.70
C GLY A 212 -2.44 9.46 13.62
N LYS A 213 -1.39 8.87 13.04
CA LYS A 213 -0.50 7.93 13.74
C LYS A 213 0.96 8.25 13.49
N LEU A 214 1.79 7.96 14.49
CA LEU A 214 3.24 8.00 14.38
C LEU A 214 3.84 6.66 14.75
N ASP A 215 5.00 6.38 14.14
CA ASP A 215 5.81 5.22 14.44
C ASP A 215 7.29 5.51 14.18
N ASP A 216 8.16 4.79 14.89
CA ASP A 216 9.61 4.81 14.69
C ASP A 216 10.19 6.24 14.64
N VAL A 217 9.84 7.08 15.63
CA VAL A 217 10.26 8.47 15.71
C VAL A 217 11.70 8.57 16.23
N ARG A 218 12.60 9.20 15.44
CA ARG A 218 14.03 9.30 15.75
C ARG A 218 14.54 10.73 15.68
N ILE A 219 15.47 11.05 16.57
CA ILE A 219 16.21 12.32 16.59
C ILE A 219 17.70 12.03 16.67
N TYR A 220 18.48 12.60 15.76
CA TYR A 220 19.93 12.51 15.73
C TYR A 220 20.56 13.89 15.88
N ASN A 221 21.71 13.97 16.56
CA ASN A 221 22.55 15.18 16.63
C ASN A 221 23.60 15.25 15.52
N ARG A 222 23.40 14.52 14.43
CA ARG A 222 24.20 14.52 13.22
C ARG A 222 23.32 14.51 11.97
N ALA A 223 23.93 14.84 10.85
CA ALA A 223 23.29 14.66 9.54
C ALA A 223 23.42 13.20 9.10
N LEU A 224 22.32 12.52 8.85
CA LEU A 224 22.32 11.23 8.18
C LEU A 224 22.55 11.42 6.67
N ASN A 225 23.28 10.50 6.07
CA ASN A 225 23.46 10.44 4.63
C ASN A 225 22.25 9.76 3.94
N GLU A 226 22.23 9.72 2.60
CA GLU A 226 21.11 9.17 1.84
C GLU A 226 20.92 7.66 2.07
N LEU A 227 22.00 6.90 2.25
CA LEU A 227 21.93 5.46 2.54
C LEU A 227 21.33 5.20 3.92
N GLU A 228 21.75 5.99 4.91
CA GLU A 228 21.21 5.89 6.26
C GLU A 228 19.72 6.27 6.30
N ILE A 229 19.29 7.31 5.58
CA ILE A 229 17.86 7.66 5.43
C ILE A 229 17.09 6.54 4.74
N LEU A 230 17.65 5.96 3.67
CA LEU A 230 17.03 4.82 2.98
C LEU A 230 16.93 3.60 3.89
N SER A 231 17.93 3.38 4.74
CA SER A 231 17.94 2.31 5.74
C SER A 231 16.79 2.44 6.75
N LEU A 232 16.46 3.66 7.19
CA LEU A 232 15.29 3.89 8.06
C LEU A 232 13.96 3.53 7.38
N VAL A 233 13.90 3.64 6.05
CA VAL A 233 12.69 3.31 5.27
C VAL A 233 12.57 1.80 5.01
N THR A 234 13.69 1.16 4.66
CA THR A 234 13.69 -0.21 4.13
C THR A 234 14.06 -1.26 5.17
N GLY A 235 14.62 -0.85 6.30
CA GLY A 235 15.23 -1.75 7.29
C GLY A 235 16.54 -2.42 6.81
N ILE A 236 17.06 -2.02 5.62
CA ILE A 236 18.32 -2.56 5.08
C ILE A 236 19.48 -1.74 5.66
N ALA A 237 20.43 -2.41 6.29
CA ALA A 237 21.61 -1.75 6.86
C ALA A 237 22.41 -0.99 5.78
N PRO A 238 23.01 0.18 6.11
CA PRO A 238 23.69 1.03 5.14
C PRO A 238 24.93 0.40 4.49
N ASP A 239 25.53 -0.60 5.15
CA ASP A 239 26.68 -1.36 4.68
C ASP A 239 26.34 -2.43 3.62
N LYS A 240 25.07 -2.60 3.27
CA LYS A 240 24.60 -3.58 2.30
C LYS A 240 24.39 -2.98 0.93
N ALA A 241 24.54 -3.80 -0.11
CA ALA A 241 24.19 -3.45 -1.47
C ALA A 241 22.70 -3.05 -1.56
N TRP A 242 22.39 -2.07 -2.40
CA TRP A 242 21.06 -1.48 -2.58
C TRP A 242 20.80 -1.10 -4.04
N LYS A 243 19.58 -0.68 -4.37
CA LYS A 243 19.14 -0.38 -5.77
C LYS A 243 19.50 -1.51 -6.74
N PRO A 244 18.96 -2.71 -6.55
CA PRO A 244 19.21 -3.80 -7.47
C PRO A 244 18.65 -3.50 -8.86
N GLU A 245 19.39 -3.83 -9.90
CA GLU A 245 18.97 -3.85 -11.29
C GLU A 245 19.33 -5.21 -11.89
N PRO A 246 18.38 -6.06 -12.22
CA PRO A 246 16.93 -5.84 -12.20
C PRO A 246 16.39 -5.51 -10.79
N ALA A 247 15.34 -4.68 -10.72
CA ALA A 247 14.66 -4.39 -9.45
C ALA A 247 14.17 -5.68 -8.79
N ASP A 248 14.07 -5.69 -7.45
CA ASP A 248 13.53 -6.87 -6.75
C ASP A 248 12.11 -7.20 -7.24
N LYS A 249 11.91 -8.50 -7.52
CA LYS A 249 10.68 -9.05 -8.11
C LYS A 249 10.36 -8.55 -9.53
N ALA A 250 11.34 -7.96 -10.22
CA ALA A 250 11.15 -7.52 -11.60
C ALA A 250 10.67 -8.68 -12.50
N PRO A 251 9.58 -8.51 -13.26
CA PRO A 251 9.16 -9.46 -14.26
C PRO A 251 9.90 -9.22 -15.58
N ALA A 252 9.87 -10.17 -16.48
CA ALA A 252 10.24 -10.00 -17.89
C ALA A 252 11.68 -9.55 -18.15
N VAL A 253 12.63 -9.96 -17.33
CA VAL A 253 14.04 -9.60 -17.50
C VAL A 253 14.62 -10.35 -18.69
N THR A 254 15.18 -9.60 -19.66
CA THR A 254 15.76 -10.16 -20.90
C THR A 254 17.28 -10.17 -20.90
N MET A 255 17.89 -9.22 -20.16
CA MET A 255 19.34 -9.07 -20.15
C MET A 255 19.92 -9.70 -18.87
N PRO A 256 20.90 -10.62 -19.02
CA PRO A 256 21.53 -11.28 -17.88
C PRO A 256 22.61 -10.40 -17.22
N LEU A 257 22.28 -9.13 -16.98
CA LEU A 257 23.13 -8.14 -16.34
C LEU A 257 22.55 -7.78 -14.98
N LEU A 258 23.30 -8.01 -13.91
CA LEU A 258 22.99 -7.56 -12.56
C LEU A 258 23.80 -6.32 -12.24
N GLN A 259 23.18 -5.29 -11.70
CA GLN A 259 23.82 -4.07 -11.25
C GLN A 259 23.24 -3.68 -9.89
N TRP A 260 24.01 -2.97 -9.09
CA TRP A 260 23.60 -2.50 -7.77
C TRP A 260 24.37 -1.25 -7.39
N SER A 261 23.92 -0.56 -6.37
CA SER A 261 24.72 0.47 -5.69
C SER A 261 25.44 -0.17 -4.51
N PRO A 262 26.75 0.04 -4.35
CA PRO A 262 27.49 -0.48 -3.21
C PRO A 262 26.98 0.06 -1.87
N GLY A 263 27.06 -0.77 -0.83
CA GLY A 263 26.93 -0.34 0.55
C GLY A 263 28.12 0.53 0.99
N GLU A 264 27.94 1.19 2.13
CA GLU A 264 28.99 2.05 2.72
C GLU A 264 30.21 1.21 3.11
N GLY A 265 31.41 1.67 2.78
CA GLY A 265 32.67 0.98 3.05
C GLY A 265 33.00 -0.19 2.12
N ALA A 266 32.10 -0.59 1.24
CA ALA A 266 32.32 -1.70 0.32
C ALA A 266 33.37 -1.37 -0.75
N ILE A 267 34.36 -2.25 -0.91
CA ILE A 267 35.39 -2.18 -1.96
C ILE A 267 35.27 -3.39 -2.89
N PHE A 268 34.87 -4.53 -2.37
CA PHE A 268 34.69 -5.75 -3.16
C PHE A 268 33.28 -6.31 -2.97
N HIS A 269 32.86 -7.12 -3.94
CA HIS A 269 31.51 -7.68 -4.01
C HIS A 269 31.59 -9.17 -4.32
N ASP A 270 30.96 -10.00 -3.50
CA ASP A 270 30.69 -11.40 -3.82
C ASP A 270 29.27 -11.51 -4.36
N VAL A 271 29.13 -12.07 -5.56
CA VAL A 271 27.82 -12.17 -6.25
C VAL A 271 27.32 -13.60 -6.17
N TYR A 272 26.11 -13.77 -5.66
CA TYR A 272 25.39 -15.05 -5.63
C TYR A 272 24.20 -14.98 -6.56
N LEU A 273 24.01 -16.04 -7.36
CA LEU A 273 22.90 -16.17 -8.31
C LEU A 273 22.46 -17.63 -8.41
N GLY A 274 21.17 -17.89 -8.37
CA GLY A 274 20.59 -19.23 -8.50
C GLY A 274 19.09 -19.20 -8.79
N THR A 275 18.49 -20.36 -8.99
CA THR A 275 17.05 -20.53 -9.22
C THR A 275 16.29 -20.97 -7.94
N SER A 276 16.98 -21.03 -6.81
CA SER A 276 16.42 -21.28 -5.47
C SER A 276 16.70 -20.08 -4.56
N PRO A 277 15.80 -19.72 -3.64
CA PRO A 277 16.05 -18.67 -2.65
C PRO A 277 17.17 -19.04 -1.68
N ASP A 278 17.48 -20.32 -1.49
CA ASP A 278 18.54 -20.82 -0.62
C ASP A 278 19.91 -20.72 -1.33
N LEU A 279 20.49 -19.51 -1.36
CA LEU A 279 21.79 -19.27 -1.97
C LEU A 279 22.92 -19.70 -1.03
N THR A 280 23.73 -20.63 -1.51
CA THR A 280 24.91 -21.17 -0.81
C THR A 280 26.21 -20.78 -1.53
N GLU A 281 27.37 -21.18 -0.99
CA GLU A 281 28.67 -21.00 -1.64
C GLU A 281 28.72 -21.55 -3.06
N ALA A 282 27.95 -22.61 -3.36
CA ALA A 282 27.86 -23.18 -4.72
C ALA A 282 27.18 -22.24 -5.74
N ASN A 283 26.43 -21.26 -5.25
CA ASN A 283 25.75 -20.26 -6.06
C ASN A 283 26.59 -18.98 -6.26
N ARG A 284 27.80 -18.91 -5.68
CA ARG A 284 28.67 -17.75 -5.85
C ARG A 284 29.26 -17.73 -7.26
N VAL A 285 28.79 -16.78 -8.08
CA VAL A 285 29.14 -16.62 -9.50
C VAL A 285 30.26 -15.61 -9.74
N ALA A 286 30.54 -14.73 -8.78
CA ALA A 286 31.71 -13.85 -8.76
C ALA A 286 32.22 -13.68 -7.34
N ARG A 287 33.54 -13.55 -7.21
CA ARG A 287 34.23 -13.37 -5.92
C ARG A 287 35.10 -12.13 -5.96
N HIS A 288 35.03 -11.30 -4.92
CA HIS A 288 35.82 -10.08 -4.76
C HIS A 288 35.85 -9.21 -6.01
N SER A 289 34.70 -9.09 -6.69
CA SER A 289 34.55 -8.15 -7.82
C SER A 289 34.72 -6.73 -7.31
N MET A 290 35.49 -5.92 -8.03
CA MET A 290 35.61 -4.47 -7.77
C MET A 290 34.55 -3.65 -8.53
N MET A 291 33.72 -4.30 -9.35
CA MET A 291 32.67 -3.64 -10.13
C MET A 291 31.32 -4.00 -9.53
N ALA A 292 30.51 -2.99 -9.29
CA ALA A 292 29.11 -3.14 -8.83
C ALA A 292 28.19 -3.59 -9.98
N MET A 293 28.65 -4.60 -10.72
CA MET A 293 27.91 -5.23 -11.82
C MET A 293 28.43 -6.64 -12.10
N TYR A 294 27.53 -7.50 -12.54
CA TYR A 294 27.85 -8.87 -12.99
C TYR A 294 27.03 -9.24 -14.22
N TYR A 295 27.73 -9.72 -15.28
CA TYR A 295 27.09 -10.27 -16.47
C TYR A 295 27.08 -11.80 -16.40
N HIS A 296 25.89 -12.41 -16.40
CA HIS A 296 25.74 -13.85 -16.37
C HIS A 296 25.89 -14.44 -17.77
N ALA A 297 27.12 -14.82 -18.12
CA ALA A 297 27.45 -15.31 -19.47
C ALA A 297 26.65 -16.52 -19.95
N PRO A 298 26.20 -17.48 -19.11
CA PRO A 298 25.30 -18.55 -19.56
C PRO A 298 23.96 -18.06 -20.11
N GLY A 299 23.56 -16.83 -19.82
CA GLY A 299 22.23 -16.31 -20.14
C GLY A 299 21.18 -16.70 -19.11
N LEU A 300 19.93 -16.30 -19.35
CA LEU A 300 18.80 -16.60 -18.49
C LEU A 300 17.93 -17.69 -19.10
N GLU A 301 17.52 -18.66 -18.30
CA GLU A 301 16.51 -19.65 -18.71
C GLU A 301 15.15 -18.96 -18.82
N PRO A 302 14.47 -18.99 -19.98
CA PRO A 302 13.20 -18.32 -20.17
C PRO A 302 12.13 -18.77 -19.18
N GLY A 303 11.47 -17.82 -18.51
CA GLY A 303 10.42 -18.07 -17.52
C GLY A 303 10.92 -18.49 -16.14
N ALA A 304 12.22 -18.71 -15.96
CA ALA A 304 12.77 -19.04 -14.65
C ALA A 304 12.82 -17.82 -13.72
N THR A 305 12.53 -18.05 -12.46
CA THR A 305 12.79 -17.07 -11.39
C THR A 305 14.22 -17.26 -10.88
N TYR A 306 14.97 -16.18 -10.89
CA TYR A 306 16.31 -16.11 -10.34
C TYR A 306 16.29 -15.37 -9.01
N TYR A 307 17.09 -15.87 -8.08
CA TYR A 307 17.37 -15.25 -6.79
C TYR A 307 18.83 -14.83 -6.79
N TRP A 308 19.13 -13.66 -6.24
CA TRP A 308 20.48 -13.17 -6.18
C TRP A 308 20.74 -12.31 -4.95
N ARG A 309 21.98 -12.24 -4.54
CA ARG A 309 22.45 -11.51 -3.37
C ARG A 309 23.86 -11.01 -3.62
N ILE A 310 24.16 -9.84 -3.09
CA ILE A 310 25.51 -9.27 -3.09
C ILE A 310 25.98 -9.22 -1.64
N ASP A 311 27.09 -9.91 -1.34
CA ASP A 311 27.78 -9.75 -0.08
C ASP A 311 28.88 -8.70 -0.27
N GLU A 312 28.76 -7.59 0.45
CA GLU A 312 29.71 -6.47 0.38
C GLU A 312 30.94 -6.76 1.25
N ILE A 313 32.12 -6.40 0.79
CA ILE A 313 33.37 -6.69 1.46
C ILE A 313 34.19 -5.42 1.56
N GLU A 314 34.71 -5.12 2.77
CA GLU A 314 35.52 -3.95 3.03
C GLU A 314 36.96 -4.06 2.45
N ALA A 315 37.73 -2.96 2.55
CA ALA A 315 39.10 -2.88 2.03
C ALA A 315 40.06 -3.90 2.63
N ASP A 316 39.77 -4.46 3.82
CA ASP A 316 40.57 -5.49 4.46
C ASP A 316 40.44 -6.89 3.78
N GLY A 317 39.44 -7.04 2.87
CA GLY A 317 39.16 -8.26 2.12
C GLY A 317 38.59 -9.41 2.98
N THR A 318 38.22 -9.14 4.23
CA THR A 318 37.79 -10.16 5.21
C THR A 318 36.49 -9.79 5.95
N THR A 319 36.23 -8.51 6.16
CA THR A 319 34.97 -8.03 6.74
C THR A 319 33.87 -8.09 5.68
N VAL A 320 32.87 -8.96 5.91
CA VAL A 320 31.79 -9.25 4.96
C VAL A 320 30.47 -8.84 5.55
N HIS A 321 29.70 -8.08 4.78
CA HIS A 321 28.32 -7.66 5.06
C HIS A 321 27.37 -8.41 4.13
N PRO A 322 26.77 -9.54 4.56
CA PRO A 322 25.86 -10.30 3.72
C PRO A 322 24.65 -9.45 3.31
N GLY A 323 24.37 -9.42 2.00
CA GLY A 323 23.30 -8.63 1.44
C GLY A 323 21.91 -9.20 1.66
N VAL A 324 20.91 -8.47 1.18
CA VAL A 324 19.52 -8.96 1.11
C VAL A 324 19.32 -9.82 -0.11
N LEU A 325 18.35 -10.73 -0.03
CA LEU A 325 17.98 -11.58 -1.14
C LEU A 325 17.00 -10.81 -2.05
N TRP A 326 17.35 -10.70 -3.32
CA TRP A 326 16.50 -10.17 -4.38
C TRP A 326 16.11 -11.27 -5.36
N SER A 327 15.08 -11.02 -6.14
CA SER A 327 14.61 -11.94 -7.18
C SER A 327 14.20 -11.20 -8.44
N PHE A 328 14.19 -11.91 -9.56
CA PHE A 328 13.57 -11.46 -10.80
C PHE A 328 13.12 -12.67 -11.63
N THR A 329 12.18 -12.48 -12.56
CA THR A 329 11.76 -13.53 -13.47
C THR A 329 12.25 -13.21 -14.88
N ALA A 330 12.98 -14.16 -15.48
CA ALA A 330 13.41 -14.06 -16.86
C ALA A 330 12.19 -14.10 -17.79
N GLN A 331 12.19 -13.31 -18.87
CA GLN A 331 11.10 -13.29 -19.83
C GLN A 331 10.88 -14.70 -20.43
N ALA A 332 9.65 -15.20 -20.36
CA ALA A 332 9.27 -16.47 -20.95
C ALA A 332 9.31 -16.42 -22.49
N LEU A 333 9.37 -17.60 -23.15
CA LEU A 333 9.30 -17.68 -24.61
C LEU A 333 7.88 -17.46 -25.16
N THR A 334 6.88 -17.73 -24.33
CA THR A 334 5.45 -17.63 -24.66
C THR A 334 4.80 -16.60 -23.75
N ALA A 335 3.57 -16.20 -24.04
CA ALA A 335 2.76 -15.36 -23.16
C ALA A 335 2.68 -15.93 -21.74
N TYR A 336 2.71 -15.07 -20.72
CA TYR A 336 2.74 -15.47 -19.30
C TYR A 336 2.12 -14.39 -18.41
N GLN A 337 1.93 -14.68 -17.13
CA GLN A 337 1.25 -13.80 -16.15
C GLN A 337 -0.12 -13.33 -16.65
N PRO A 338 -1.07 -14.28 -16.85
CA PRO A 338 -2.40 -13.92 -17.33
C PRO A 338 -3.19 -13.10 -16.33
N GLY A 339 -3.96 -12.16 -16.84
CA GLY A 339 -5.01 -11.46 -16.13
C GLY A 339 -6.35 -11.66 -16.85
N PRO A 340 -7.41 -12.24 -16.22
CA PRO A 340 -7.43 -12.82 -14.88
C PRO A 340 -6.37 -13.90 -14.66
N ALA A 341 -5.92 -14.09 -13.41
CA ALA A 341 -4.96 -15.14 -13.07
C ALA A 341 -5.48 -16.52 -13.46
N ASP A 342 -4.57 -17.43 -13.82
CA ASP A 342 -4.97 -18.80 -14.15
C ASP A 342 -5.66 -19.47 -12.95
N GLY A 343 -6.84 -20.04 -13.20
CA GLY A 343 -7.68 -20.62 -12.17
C GLY A 343 -8.48 -19.62 -11.31
N ALA A 344 -8.50 -18.34 -11.65
CA ALA A 344 -9.31 -17.35 -10.92
C ALA A 344 -10.79 -17.73 -10.93
N VAL A 345 -11.47 -17.55 -9.79
CA VAL A 345 -12.86 -17.98 -9.60
C VAL A 345 -13.84 -16.81 -9.44
N ASP A 346 -13.34 -15.59 -9.55
CA ASP A 346 -14.08 -14.35 -9.27
C ASP A 346 -13.88 -13.27 -10.37
N ALA A 347 -13.55 -13.69 -11.59
CA ALA A 347 -13.36 -12.76 -12.69
C ALA A 347 -14.67 -12.04 -13.05
N SER A 348 -14.55 -10.77 -13.46
CA SER A 348 -15.69 -9.99 -13.97
C SER A 348 -16.36 -10.69 -15.16
N PRO A 349 -17.70 -10.61 -15.29
CA PRO A 349 -18.39 -11.03 -16.52
C PRO A 349 -18.06 -10.15 -17.75
N ALA A 350 -17.33 -9.06 -17.58
CA ALA A 350 -16.82 -8.26 -18.69
C ALA A 350 -15.30 -8.03 -18.53
N PRO A 351 -14.48 -9.11 -18.55
CA PRO A 351 -13.07 -8.98 -18.29
C PRO A 351 -12.31 -8.39 -19.49
N THR A 352 -11.19 -7.74 -19.20
CA THR A 352 -10.12 -7.56 -20.17
C THR A 352 -9.06 -8.61 -19.87
N LEU A 353 -8.82 -9.52 -20.82
CA LEU A 353 -7.72 -10.47 -20.73
C LEU A 353 -6.41 -9.75 -21.00
N THR A 354 -5.43 -9.92 -20.13
CA THR A 354 -4.10 -9.32 -20.24
C THR A 354 -3.02 -10.37 -20.04
N TRP A 355 -1.83 -10.14 -20.56
CA TRP A 355 -0.68 -11.01 -20.36
C TRP A 355 0.62 -10.23 -20.56
N LEU A 356 1.73 -10.80 -20.13
CA LEU A 356 3.04 -10.31 -20.53
C LEU A 356 3.51 -11.04 -21.79
N PRO A 357 4.04 -10.30 -22.78
CA PRO A 357 4.52 -10.88 -24.03
C PRO A 357 5.68 -11.84 -23.84
N GLY A 358 5.66 -12.94 -24.61
CA GLY A 358 6.80 -13.83 -24.74
C GLY A 358 7.95 -13.17 -25.52
N GLN A 359 9.12 -13.80 -25.44
CA GLN A 359 10.35 -13.29 -26.04
C GLN A 359 10.24 -13.13 -27.57
N ALA A 360 10.56 -11.94 -28.08
CA ALA A 360 10.51 -11.56 -29.50
C ALA A 360 9.11 -11.58 -30.12
N ALA A 361 8.04 -11.61 -29.35
CA ALA A 361 6.67 -11.44 -29.84
C ALA A 361 6.49 -10.06 -30.47
N VAL A 362 5.83 -10.01 -31.62
CA VAL A 362 5.43 -8.77 -32.30
C VAL A 362 3.92 -8.67 -32.46
N LYS A 363 3.22 -9.79 -32.30
CA LYS A 363 1.76 -9.92 -32.27
C LYS A 363 1.38 -11.13 -31.44
N HIS A 364 0.09 -11.20 -31.09
CA HIS A 364 -0.49 -12.19 -30.20
C HIS A 364 -1.73 -12.76 -30.84
N ARG A 365 -1.80 -14.09 -31.06
CA ARG A 365 -2.99 -14.76 -31.55
C ARG A 365 -3.77 -15.34 -30.39
N VAL A 366 -4.99 -14.84 -30.18
CA VAL A 366 -5.81 -15.16 -29.02
C VAL A 366 -6.80 -16.28 -29.34
N TYR A 367 -6.91 -17.24 -28.42
CA TYR A 367 -7.93 -18.29 -28.42
C TYR A 367 -8.75 -18.19 -27.16
N PHE A 368 -10.07 -18.22 -27.28
CA PHE A 368 -10.99 -18.07 -26.16
C PHE A 368 -12.27 -18.87 -26.38
N SER A 369 -12.70 -19.66 -25.38
CA SER A 369 -13.92 -20.47 -25.38
C SER A 369 -14.34 -20.87 -23.96
N ASP A 370 -15.60 -21.27 -23.78
CA ASP A 370 -16.11 -22.00 -22.62
C ASP A 370 -15.76 -23.50 -22.64
N THR A 371 -15.11 -23.96 -23.68
CA THR A 371 -14.74 -25.38 -23.87
C THR A 371 -13.22 -25.51 -23.91
N LEU A 372 -12.66 -26.26 -22.98
CA LEU A 372 -11.21 -26.51 -22.86
C LEU A 372 -10.62 -27.09 -24.16
N ASP A 373 -11.24 -28.15 -24.70
CA ASP A 373 -10.76 -28.83 -25.89
C ASP A 373 -10.65 -27.88 -27.11
N ALA A 374 -11.59 -26.94 -27.24
CA ALA A 374 -11.56 -25.98 -28.35
C ALA A 374 -10.33 -25.05 -28.27
N VAL A 375 -9.92 -24.65 -27.07
CA VAL A 375 -8.72 -23.82 -26.87
C VAL A 375 -7.44 -24.66 -26.99
N GLN A 376 -7.40 -25.85 -26.39
CA GLN A 376 -6.23 -26.74 -26.48
C GLN A 376 -5.90 -27.12 -27.93
N GLN A 377 -6.92 -27.37 -28.72
CA GLN A 377 -6.76 -27.76 -30.15
C GLN A 377 -6.65 -26.56 -31.09
N ARG A 378 -6.68 -25.33 -30.56
CA ARG A 378 -6.68 -24.10 -31.38
C ARG A 378 -7.77 -24.12 -32.45
N ALA A 379 -8.95 -24.66 -32.11
CA ALA A 379 -10.08 -24.79 -33.02
C ALA A 379 -10.51 -23.44 -33.59
N ALA A 380 -10.98 -23.43 -34.85
CA ALA A 380 -11.38 -22.21 -35.55
C ALA A 380 -12.47 -21.39 -34.80
N GLY A 381 -13.36 -22.06 -34.05
CA GLY A 381 -14.38 -21.39 -33.23
C GLY A 381 -13.82 -20.66 -31.98
N ALA A 382 -12.67 -21.11 -31.49
CA ALA A 382 -11.98 -20.48 -30.38
C ALA A 382 -11.04 -19.34 -30.82
N ASP A 383 -10.62 -19.33 -32.07
CA ASP A 383 -9.68 -18.35 -32.63
C ASP A 383 -10.33 -16.95 -32.70
N LYS A 384 -9.76 -15.99 -32.02
CA LYS A 384 -10.21 -14.57 -31.97
C LYS A 384 -9.37 -13.67 -32.87
N GLY A 385 -8.36 -14.25 -33.57
CA GLY A 385 -7.46 -13.49 -34.42
C GLY A 385 -6.22 -12.96 -33.72
N GLU A 386 -5.49 -12.12 -34.47
CA GLU A 386 -4.26 -11.48 -33.98
C GLU A 386 -4.55 -10.09 -33.43
N VAL A 387 -3.88 -9.75 -32.31
CA VAL A 387 -3.84 -8.42 -31.71
C VAL A 387 -2.39 -7.94 -31.60
N GLU A 388 -2.18 -6.61 -31.61
CA GLU A 388 -0.85 -6.00 -31.46
C GLU A 388 -0.51 -5.74 -29.99
N ASP A 389 -1.53 -5.34 -29.20
CA ASP A 389 -1.38 -5.12 -27.77
C ASP A 389 -1.58 -6.43 -27.00
N ALA A 390 -0.87 -6.60 -25.90
CA ALA A 390 -0.97 -7.77 -25.02
C ALA A 390 -2.27 -7.73 -24.17
N MET A 391 -3.40 -7.52 -24.84
CA MET A 391 -4.73 -7.48 -24.23
C MET A 391 -5.82 -7.87 -25.21
N PHE A 392 -6.91 -8.43 -24.67
CA PHE A 392 -8.10 -8.80 -25.45
C PHE A 392 -9.37 -8.68 -24.59
N ALA A 393 -10.41 -8.05 -25.12
CA ALA A 393 -11.71 -7.96 -24.47
C ALA A 393 -12.72 -8.90 -25.15
N PRO A 394 -13.10 -10.03 -24.51
CA PRO A 394 -14.05 -10.97 -25.11
C PRO A 394 -15.48 -10.43 -25.18
N GLY A 395 -15.77 -9.30 -24.55
CA GLY A 395 -17.10 -8.74 -24.38
C GLY A 395 -17.81 -9.27 -23.13
N ALA A 396 -19.14 -9.11 -23.06
CA ALA A 396 -19.93 -9.60 -21.96
C ALA A 396 -20.03 -11.13 -21.99
N LEU A 397 -19.70 -11.76 -20.87
CA LEU A 397 -19.70 -13.20 -20.65
C LEU A 397 -20.87 -13.61 -19.75
N ALA A 398 -21.25 -14.88 -19.82
CA ALA A 398 -22.19 -15.46 -18.87
C ALA A 398 -21.56 -15.48 -17.47
N GLY A 399 -22.36 -15.14 -16.46
CA GLY A 399 -21.93 -15.27 -15.06
C GLY A 399 -21.85 -16.73 -14.62
N ALA A 400 -21.07 -16.99 -13.56
CA ALA A 400 -20.85 -18.31 -13.00
C ALA A 400 -20.38 -19.36 -14.01
N THR A 401 -19.63 -18.95 -15.03
CA THR A 401 -19.22 -19.79 -16.15
C THR A 401 -17.70 -19.88 -16.23
N MET A 402 -17.19 -21.11 -16.45
CA MET A 402 -15.76 -21.36 -16.68
C MET A 402 -15.40 -21.03 -18.12
N TYR A 403 -14.33 -20.28 -18.30
CA TYR A 403 -13.75 -19.96 -19.60
C TYR A 403 -12.30 -20.38 -19.66
N TYR A 404 -11.86 -20.73 -20.87
CA TYR A 404 -10.49 -21.12 -21.18
C TYR A 404 -9.95 -20.22 -22.28
N TRP A 405 -8.67 -19.89 -22.18
CA TRP A 405 -8.03 -19.06 -23.19
C TRP A 405 -6.54 -19.35 -23.30
N ALA A 406 -5.96 -18.98 -24.42
CA ALA A 406 -4.54 -19.09 -24.66
C ALA A 406 -4.09 -18.00 -25.63
N VAL A 407 -2.80 -17.70 -25.58
CA VAL A 407 -2.16 -16.75 -26.48
C VAL A 407 -0.96 -17.42 -27.13
N ASP A 408 -0.98 -17.52 -28.45
CA ASP A 408 0.16 -17.96 -29.23
C ASP A 408 0.93 -16.71 -29.70
N GLU A 409 2.21 -16.64 -29.35
CA GLU A 409 3.05 -15.52 -29.71
C GLU A 409 3.52 -15.60 -31.16
N VAL A 410 3.35 -14.51 -31.91
CA VAL A 410 3.78 -14.37 -33.29
C VAL A 410 5.05 -13.54 -33.32
N VAL A 411 6.16 -14.13 -33.81
CA VAL A 411 7.45 -13.42 -33.94
C VAL A 411 7.58 -12.78 -35.32
N ALA A 412 8.56 -11.90 -35.52
CA ALA A 412 8.74 -11.12 -36.76
C ALA A 412 8.87 -11.96 -38.03
N SER A 413 9.30 -13.23 -37.96
CA SER A 413 9.33 -14.17 -39.10
C SER A 413 7.96 -14.71 -39.49
N GLY A 414 6.91 -14.43 -38.73
CA GLY A 414 5.58 -15.03 -38.88
C GLY A 414 5.44 -16.42 -38.23
N ALA A 415 6.49 -16.93 -37.59
CA ALA A 415 6.39 -18.17 -36.82
C ALA A 415 5.62 -17.93 -35.52
N THR A 416 4.87 -18.95 -35.08
CA THR A 416 4.11 -18.90 -33.82
C THR A 416 4.74 -19.76 -32.73
N LYS A 417 4.67 -19.30 -31.48
CA LYS A 417 5.02 -20.07 -30.29
C LYS A 417 3.75 -20.27 -29.48
N ALA A 418 3.28 -21.50 -29.39
CA ALA A 418 2.06 -21.84 -28.69
C ALA A 418 2.22 -21.58 -27.17
N GLY A 419 1.31 -20.81 -26.61
CA GLY A 419 1.27 -20.52 -25.18
C GLY A 419 0.51 -21.57 -24.37
N PRO A 420 0.60 -21.52 -23.03
CA PRO A 420 -0.21 -22.35 -22.15
C PRO A 420 -1.70 -22.02 -22.30
N VAL A 421 -2.54 -22.96 -21.87
CA VAL A 421 -3.97 -22.71 -21.72
C VAL A 421 -4.22 -22.28 -20.29
N TRP A 422 -4.89 -21.16 -20.11
CA TRP A 422 -5.34 -20.62 -18.84
C TRP A 422 -6.85 -20.74 -18.71
N SER A 423 -7.34 -20.61 -17.50
CA SER A 423 -8.76 -20.68 -17.18
C SER A 423 -9.15 -19.63 -16.15
N PHE A 424 -10.42 -19.25 -16.15
CA PHE A 424 -11.04 -18.50 -15.07
C PHE A 424 -12.55 -18.76 -15.06
N SER A 425 -13.16 -18.58 -13.86
CA SER A 425 -14.62 -18.53 -13.75
C SER A 425 -15.06 -17.11 -13.49
N THR A 426 -16.15 -16.69 -14.15
CA THR A 426 -16.81 -15.43 -13.88
C THR A 426 -17.65 -15.54 -12.59
N TYR A 427 -17.76 -14.46 -11.85
CA TYR A 427 -18.74 -14.39 -10.76
C TYR A 427 -20.18 -14.21 -11.32
N LEU A 428 -21.17 -14.57 -10.49
CA LEU A 428 -22.58 -14.22 -10.75
C LEU A 428 -22.90 -12.93 -9.97
N PRO A 429 -23.18 -11.80 -10.64
CA PRO A 429 -23.46 -10.56 -9.94
C PRO A 429 -24.79 -10.64 -9.18
N VAL A 430 -24.84 -10.11 -7.97
CA VAL A 430 -26.07 -9.87 -7.19
C VAL A 430 -26.42 -8.39 -7.25
N ASP A 431 -25.48 -7.52 -6.85
CA ASP A 431 -25.56 -6.07 -7.00
C ASP A 431 -24.12 -5.48 -6.96
N ASP A 432 -23.70 -4.84 -8.03
CA ASP A 432 -22.41 -4.16 -8.15
C ASP A 432 -22.54 -2.64 -7.94
N PHE A 433 -23.75 -2.16 -7.65
CA PHE A 433 -24.13 -0.78 -7.45
C PHE A 433 -23.93 0.15 -8.66
N GLU A 434 -23.44 -0.32 -9.79
CA GLU A 434 -23.10 0.49 -10.97
C GLU A 434 -24.32 0.91 -11.80
N SER A 435 -25.48 0.28 -11.57
CA SER A 435 -26.70 0.57 -12.30
C SER A 435 -27.51 1.77 -11.76
N TYR A 436 -27.16 2.27 -10.57
CA TYR A 436 -27.87 3.37 -9.93
C TYR A 436 -27.46 4.73 -10.51
N THR A 437 -28.45 5.65 -10.60
CA THR A 437 -28.23 7.02 -11.05
C THR A 437 -28.84 8.02 -10.05
N ASP A 438 -28.69 9.32 -10.34
CA ASP A 438 -29.33 10.37 -9.55
C ASP A 438 -30.75 10.66 -10.01
N ASP A 439 -31.24 9.99 -11.08
CA ASP A 439 -32.57 10.18 -11.65
C ASP A 439 -33.65 9.42 -10.87
N GLU A 440 -34.84 9.98 -10.77
CA GLU A 440 -35.99 9.34 -10.13
C GLU A 440 -36.37 8.01 -10.83
N GLY A 441 -36.56 6.97 -10.03
CA GLY A 441 -36.80 5.60 -10.48
C GLY A 441 -35.53 4.74 -10.60
N SER A 442 -34.33 5.34 -10.42
CA SER A 442 -33.06 4.63 -10.51
C SER A 442 -32.12 4.97 -9.36
N ARG A 443 -32.61 5.65 -8.32
CA ARG A 443 -31.76 6.02 -7.17
C ARG A 443 -31.52 4.83 -6.26
N ILE A 444 -30.36 4.78 -5.64
CA ILE A 444 -29.95 3.64 -4.81
C ILE A 444 -30.94 3.33 -3.68
N TYR A 445 -31.46 4.35 -3.00
CA TYR A 445 -32.45 4.20 -1.91
C TYR A 445 -33.88 3.84 -2.39
N GLU A 446 -34.16 3.89 -3.67
CA GLU A 446 -35.42 3.41 -4.25
C GLU A 446 -35.42 1.89 -4.46
N THR A 447 -34.22 1.30 -4.52
CA THR A 447 -34.02 -0.16 -4.64
C THR A 447 -33.64 -0.78 -3.30
N TRP A 448 -32.70 -0.17 -2.59
CA TRP A 448 -32.31 -0.57 -1.25
C TRP A 448 -33.14 0.18 -0.21
N VAL A 449 -34.23 -0.45 0.21
CA VAL A 449 -35.20 0.11 1.17
C VAL A 449 -34.57 0.23 2.54
N ASP A 450 -34.64 1.43 3.13
CA ASP A 450 -34.00 1.79 4.40
C ASP A 450 -35.01 2.11 5.52
N GLY A 451 -34.50 2.66 6.61
CA GLY A 451 -35.28 2.99 7.82
C GLY A 451 -36.45 3.96 7.62
N TRP A 452 -36.44 4.76 6.58
CA TRP A 452 -37.58 5.62 6.24
C TRP A 452 -38.81 4.82 5.83
N THR A 453 -38.62 3.63 5.27
CA THR A 453 -39.68 2.75 4.81
C THR A 453 -39.85 1.52 5.74
N ASN A 454 -38.76 0.90 6.17
CA ASN A 454 -38.81 -0.32 6.99
C ASN A 454 -38.77 -0.05 8.50
N ASN A 455 -38.78 1.21 8.93
CA ASN A 455 -38.81 1.68 10.33
C ASN A 455 -37.62 1.21 11.17
N THR A 456 -36.43 1.07 10.56
CA THR A 456 -35.16 0.78 11.26
C THR A 456 -34.30 2.03 11.40
N GLY A 457 -33.08 1.90 11.93
CA GLY A 457 -32.15 3.04 12.14
C GLY A 457 -31.30 3.40 10.93
N SER A 458 -31.54 2.81 9.75
CA SER A 458 -30.69 2.99 8.56
C SER A 458 -31.09 4.18 7.69
N THR A 459 -30.13 4.69 6.93
CA THR A 459 -30.36 5.55 5.76
C THR A 459 -29.42 5.08 4.64
N VAL A 460 -29.99 4.80 3.46
CA VAL A 460 -29.24 4.42 2.26
C VAL A 460 -29.04 5.64 1.38
N GLY A 461 -27.82 5.84 0.93
CA GLY A 461 -27.48 6.97 0.07
C GLY A 461 -27.29 8.28 0.82
N TYR A 462 -26.86 9.30 0.09
CA TYR A 462 -26.70 10.66 0.61
C TYR A 462 -27.98 11.47 0.48
N VAL A 463 -28.13 12.53 1.28
CA VAL A 463 -29.30 13.42 1.27
C VAL A 463 -29.38 14.24 -0.02
N GLN A 464 -28.26 14.45 -0.70
CA GLN A 464 -28.15 15.21 -1.95
C GLN A 464 -27.36 14.38 -2.97
N ALA A 465 -27.66 14.59 -4.25
CA ALA A 465 -26.91 13.96 -5.34
C ALA A 465 -25.42 14.39 -5.32
N PRO A 466 -24.49 13.45 -5.62
CA PRO A 466 -24.76 12.07 -5.98
C PRO A 466 -25.26 11.26 -4.78
N PHE A 467 -26.33 10.47 -4.97
CA PHE A 467 -26.91 9.68 -3.88
C PHE A 467 -26.08 8.44 -3.52
N ALA A 468 -25.35 7.85 -4.48
CA ALA A 468 -24.36 6.82 -4.23
C ALA A 468 -22.98 7.46 -3.95
N GLU A 469 -22.10 6.75 -3.25
CA GLU A 469 -20.72 7.17 -3.01
C GLU A 469 -19.88 6.97 -4.27
N ARG A 470 -19.05 7.97 -4.65
CA ARG A 470 -18.21 7.93 -5.87
C ARG A 470 -16.71 8.11 -5.62
N ALA A 471 -16.32 8.37 -4.38
CA ALA A 471 -14.91 8.52 -4.00
C ALA A 471 -14.39 7.31 -3.24
N ILE A 472 -15.22 6.71 -2.39
CA ILE A 472 -14.90 5.53 -1.60
C ILE A 472 -15.56 4.32 -2.27
N VAL A 473 -14.87 3.71 -3.24
CA VAL A 473 -15.36 2.63 -4.10
C VAL A 473 -14.40 1.45 -4.00
N HIS A 474 -14.91 0.22 -3.98
CA HIS A 474 -14.09 -0.99 -4.08
C HIS A 474 -13.87 -1.37 -5.55
N GLY A 475 -14.95 -1.50 -6.32
CA GLY A 475 -14.93 -1.75 -7.75
C GLY A 475 -15.79 -0.76 -8.52
N GLY A 476 -15.55 -0.61 -9.85
CA GLY A 476 -16.35 0.28 -10.68
C GLY A 476 -16.20 1.77 -10.35
N GLN A 477 -17.33 2.49 -10.24
CA GLN A 477 -17.39 3.94 -10.08
C GLN A 477 -18.22 4.41 -8.87
N GLN A 478 -18.95 3.51 -8.22
CA GLN A 478 -19.76 3.88 -7.06
C GLN A 478 -20.01 2.71 -6.10
N SER A 479 -20.28 3.03 -4.85
CA SER A 479 -20.63 2.09 -3.78
C SER A 479 -21.87 2.57 -3.02
N MET A 480 -22.46 1.72 -2.18
CA MET A 480 -23.61 2.06 -1.35
C MET A 480 -23.15 2.64 0.00
N PRO A 481 -23.37 3.93 0.28
CA PRO A 481 -23.25 4.46 1.64
C PRO A 481 -24.48 4.04 2.44
N LEU A 482 -24.25 3.40 3.60
CA LEU A 482 -25.27 2.94 4.53
C LEU A 482 -25.00 3.55 5.91
N ASP A 483 -25.78 4.57 6.25
CA ASP A 483 -25.77 5.17 7.57
C ASP A 483 -26.59 4.31 8.55
N TYR A 484 -26.13 4.15 9.78
CA TYR A 484 -26.83 3.40 10.80
C TYR A 484 -26.88 4.16 12.13
N ASN A 485 -28.01 4.07 12.84
CA ASN A 485 -28.20 4.69 14.13
C ASN A 485 -28.93 3.73 15.09
N ASN A 486 -28.16 2.95 15.82
CA ASN A 486 -28.65 1.99 16.80
C ASN A 486 -28.71 2.56 18.24
N ILE A 487 -28.46 3.87 18.41
CA ILE A 487 -28.57 4.57 19.71
C ILE A 487 -30.05 4.70 20.14
N LYS A 488 -30.96 4.77 19.15
CA LYS A 488 -32.40 4.92 19.36
C LYS A 488 -33.17 3.67 18.92
N SER A 489 -34.38 3.49 19.49
CA SER A 489 -35.31 2.44 19.04
C SER A 489 -35.53 2.54 17.51
N PRO A 490 -35.49 1.40 16.78
CA PRO A 490 -35.55 0.02 17.28
C PRO A 490 -34.19 -0.61 17.69
N PHE A 491 -33.08 0.15 17.74
CA PHE A 491 -31.72 -0.28 18.14
C PHE A 491 -31.03 -1.21 17.15
N TYR A 492 -31.54 -1.32 15.94
CA TYR A 492 -30.90 -1.98 14.79
C TYR A 492 -31.22 -1.21 13.51
N SER A 493 -30.43 -1.42 12.49
CA SER A 493 -30.52 -0.75 11.18
C SER A 493 -30.49 -1.78 10.07
N GLU A 494 -31.38 -1.72 9.09
CA GLU A 494 -31.44 -2.63 7.96
C GLU A 494 -31.62 -1.87 6.64
N ALA A 495 -30.86 -2.27 5.62
CA ALA A 495 -31.09 -1.92 4.22
C ALA A 495 -31.51 -3.21 3.48
N GLU A 496 -32.64 -3.18 2.77
CA GLU A 496 -33.25 -4.35 2.15
C GLU A 496 -33.42 -4.14 0.64
N GLN A 497 -33.01 -5.15 -0.14
CA GLN A 497 -33.30 -5.21 -1.58
C GLN A 497 -34.19 -6.43 -1.86
N GLU A 498 -35.37 -6.19 -2.42
CA GLU A 498 -36.24 -7.25 -2.92
C GLU A 498 -36.06 -7.37 -4.43
N PHE A 499 -35.68 -8.55 -4.92
CA PHE A 499 -35.46 -8.80 -6.34
C PHE A 499 -36.80 -8.87 -7.07
N ALA A 500 -36.94 -8.11 -8.18
CA ALA A 500 -38.13 -8.11 -9.01
C ALA A 500 -38.49 -9.51 -9.57
N THR A 501 -37.46 -10.34 -9.77
CA THR A 501 -37.55 -11.75 -10.09
C THR A 501 -36.64 -12.52 -9.16
N ALA A 502 -37.15 -13.62 -8.57
CA ALA A 502 -36.33 -14.45 -7.70
C ALA A 502 -35.07 -14.93 -8.39
N GLN A 503 -33.94 -14.75 -7.75
CA GLN A 503 -32.63 -15.16 -8.24
C GLN A 503 -32.37 -16.65 -7.96
N ASP A 504 -31.66 -17.30 -8.87
CA ASP A 504 -31.16 -18.67 -8.71
C ASP A 504 -29.67 -18.62 -8.34
N TRP A 505 -29.38 -18.89 -7.08
CA TRP A 505 -28.03 -18.96 -6.52
C TRP A 505 -27.40 -20.36 -6.59
N THR A 506 -27.94 -21.23 -7.44
CA THR A 506 -27.38 -22.55 -7.73
C THR A 506 -26.72 -22.64 -9.10
N VAL A 507 -26.83 -21.58 -9.92
CA VAL A 507 -26.27 -21.52 -11.26
C VAL A 507 -24.76 -21.62 -11.21
N GLY A 508 -24.18 -22.43 -12.12
CA GLY A 508 -22.73 -22.57 -12.26
C GLY A 508 -22.01 -23.17 -11.03
N GLU A 509 -22.75 -23.82 -10.15
CA GLU A 509 -22.21 -24.44 -8.92
C GLU A 509 -21.48 -23.41 -8.01
N VAL A 510 -21.99 -22.17 -7.94
CA VAL A 510 -21.48 -21.18 -6.98
C VAL A 510 -21.69 -21.69 -5.55
N THR A 511 -20.73 -21.39 -4.70
CA THR A 511 -20.70 -21.91 -3.31
C THR A 511 -20.59 -20.81 -2.27
N THR A 512 -20.25 -19.60 -2.67
CA THR A 512 -19.91 -18.52 -1.73
C THR A 512 -20.52 -17.20 -2.19
N LEU A 513 -21.23 -16.53 -1.29
CA LEU A 513 -21.63 -15.13 -1.43
C LEU A 513 -20.49 -14.26 -0.92
N VAL A 514 -20.11 -13.26 -1.70
CA VAL A 514 -19.04 -12.31 -1.38
C VAL A 514 -19.62 -10.89 -1.43
N LEU A 515 -19.20 -10.05 -0.51
CA LEU A 515 -19.41 -8.61 -0.56
C LEU A 515 -18.23 -7.90 0.10
N PHE A 516 -18.05 -6.62 -0.25
CA PHE A 516 -17.02 -5.80 0.33
C PHE A 516 -17.63 -4.74 1.23
N VAL A 517 -17.03 -4.57 2.42
CA VAL A 517 -17.49 -3.60 3.41
C VAL A 517 -16.33 -2.73 3.85
N ARG A 518 -16.59 -1.44 4.02
CA ARG A 518 -15.65 -0.48 4.57
C ARG A 518 -16.38 0.39 5.61
N GLY A 519 -15.83 0.49 6.81
CA GLY A 519 -16.32 1.38 7.85
C GLY A 519 -15.54 2.69 7.92
N LYS A 520 -15.70 3.38 9.05
CA LYS A 520 -14.93 4.56 9.45
C LYS A 520 -14.43 4.39 10.87
N LEU A 521 -13.25 4.90 11.19
CA LEU A 521 -12.68 4.82 12.55
C LEU A 521 -13.57 5.48 13.62
N SER A 522 -14.35 6.50 13.22
CA SER A 522 -15.31 7.19 14.10
C SER A 522 -16.61 6.43 14.34
N ASN A 523 -16.81 5.27 13.72
CA ASN A 523 -18.05 4.53 13.84
C ASN A 523 -18.21 3.90 15.24
N GLY A 524 -19.38 4.07 15.84
CA GLY A 524 -19.75 3.33 17.04
C GLY A 524 -19.94 1.83 16.75
N PRO A 525 -19.63 0.92 17.70
CA PRO A 525 -19.68 -0.52 17.47
C PRO A 525 -21.10 -1.01 17.17
N ALA A 526 -21.22 -1.86 16.15
CA ALA A 526 -22.46 -2.57 15.81
C ALA A 526 -22.10 -3.89 15.10
N PRO A 527 -22.68 -5.04 15.53
CA PRO A 527 -22.55 -6.28 14.75
C PRO A 527 -23.11 -6.08 13.34
N LEU A 528 -22.33 -6.45 12.34
CA LEU A 528 -22.76 -6.47 10.93
C LEU A 528 -23.32 -7.85 10.61
N TYR A 529 -24.49 -7.92 9.97
CA TYR A 529 -25.07 -9.17 9.50
C TYR A 529 -25.66 -9.04 8.10
N LEU A 530 -25.77 -10.18 7.43
CA LEU A 530 -26.46 -10.29 6.15
C LEU A 530 -27.54 -11.37 6.29
N ALA A 531 -28.77 -11.03 5.92
CA ALA A 531 -29.89 -11.95 5.89
C ALA A 531 -30.37 -12.17 4.45
N VAL A 532 -30.69 -13.43 4.13
CA VAL A 532 -31.20 -13.83 2.81
C VAL A 532 -32.54 -14.50 2.99
N GLN A 533 -33.51 -14.16 2.15
CA GLN A 533 -34.86 -14.71 2.19
C GLN A 533 -35.25 -15.34 0.86
N ASP A 534 -35.84 -16.53 0.92
CA ASP A 534 -36.41 -17.20 -0.26
C ASP A 534 -37.88 -16.84 -0.50
N THR A 535 -38.44 -17.28 -1.64
CA THR A 535 -39.84 -17.04 -2.01
C THR A 535 -40.86 -17.70 -1.08
N SER A 536 -40.46 -18.62 -0.20
CA SER A 536 -41.31 -19.21 0.83
C SER A 536 -41.26 -18.43 2.15
N ASN A 537 -40.60 -17.26 2.16
CA ASN A 537 -40.36 -16.37 3.30
C ASN A 537 -39.49 -17.01 4.41
N LYS A 538 -38.72 -18.04 4.11
CA LYS A 538 -37.68 -18.52 5.01
C LYS A 538 -36.47 -17.58 4.91
N THR A 539 -35.89 -17.29 6.07
CA THR A 539 -34.73 -16.40 6.19
C THR A 539 -33.58 -17.13 6.88
N ALA A 540 -32.36 -16.94 6.35
CA ALA A 540 -31.13 -17.33 7.03
C ALA A 540 -30.24 -16.10 7.19
N THR A 541 -29.51 -16.00 8.30
CA THR A 541 -28.68 -14.86 8.66
C THR A 541 -27.24 -15.31 8.91
N ALA A 542 -26.30 -14.62 8.32
CA ALA A 542 -24.87 -14.72 8.61
C ALA A 542 -24.42 -13.46 9.36
N ILE A 543 -23.61 -13.60 10.39
CA ILE A 543 -23.02 -12.51 11.16
C ILE A 543 -21.56 -12.40 10.77
N HIS A 544 -21.07 -11.16 10.55
CA HIS A 544 -19.67 -10.94 10.24
C HIS A 544 -18.78 -11.40 11.41
N PRO A 545 -17.72 -12.20 11.14
CA PRO A 545 -16.92 -12.78 12.22
C PRO A 545 -16.11 -11.76 13.00
N ASP A 546 -15.72 -10.66 12.37
CA ASP A 546 -15.05 -9.54 13.01
C ASP A 546 -16.06 -8.48 13.44
N ALA A 547 -16.23 -8.31 14.74
CA ALA A 547 -17.16 -7.33 15.32
C ALA A 547 -16.66 -5.88 15.12
N ALA A 548 -15.37 -5.67 14.82
CA ALA A 548 -14.75 -4.36 14.62
C ALA A 548 -14.80 -3.89 13.15
N VAL A 549 -15.32 -4.70 12.23
CA VAL A 549 -15.32 -4.38 10.78
C VAL A 549 -15.93 -3.03 10.46
N VAL A 550 -16.96 -2.61 11.19
CA VAL A 550 -17.61 -1.30 10.98
C VAL A 550 -16.71 -0.11 11.36
N GLY A 551 -15.69 -0.32 12.18
CA GLY A 551 -14.66 0.65 12.53
C GLY A 551 -13.42 0.61 11.64
N THR A 552 -13.40 -0.25 10.62
CA THR A 552 -12.22 -0.45 9.76
C THR A 552 -12.30 0.44 8.53
N ALA A 553 -11.36 1.38 8.37
CA ALA A 553 -11.35 2.37 7.27
C ALA A 553 -10.68 1.84 5.99
N LYS A 554 -10.74 0.54 5.75
CA LYS A 554 -10.31 -0.12 4.51
C LYS A 554 -11.35 -1.13 4.05
N TRP A 555 -11.37 -1.42 2.75
CA TRP A 555 -12.25 -2.45 2.20
C TRP A 555 -11.88 -3.82 2.74
N THR A 556 -12.87 -4.51 3.30
CA THR A 556 -12.77 -5.87 3.85
C THR A 556 -13.67 -6.78 3.05
N GLU A 557 -13.11 -7.84 2.49
CA GLU A 557 -13.86 -8.89 1.82
C GLU A 557 -14.56 -9.76 2.86
N TRP A 558 -15.87 -9.95 2.69
CA TRP A 558 -16.66 -10.86 3.50
C TRP A 558 -17.18 -12.02 2.66
N LYS A 559 -16.67 -13.21 2.94
CA LYS A 559 -17.07 -14.46 2.30
C LYS A 559 -18.06 -15.23 3.18
N ILE A 560 -19.23 -15.54 2.65
CA ILE A 560 -20.29 -16.29 3.32
C ILE A 560 -20.53 -17.58 2.52
N PRO A 561 -20.13 -18.76 3.04
CA PRO A 561 -20.47 -20.02 2.40
C PRO A 561 -21.97 -20.17 2.27
N LEU A 562 -22.48 -20.52 1.10
CA LEU A 562 -23.92 -20.70 0.89
C LEU A 562 -24.47 -21.87 1.75
N SER A 563 -23.61 -22.81 2.17
CA SER A 563 -23.93 -23.86 3.13
C SER A 563 -24.35 -23.35 4.50
N ASP A 564 -23.91 -22.14 4.88
CA ASP A 564 -24.23 -21.52 6.17
C ASP A 564 -25.63 -20.88 6.16
N LEU A 565 -26.18 -20.59 4.96
CA LEU A 565 -27.52 -20.08 4.75
C LEU A 565 -28.54 -21.24 4.77
N THR A 566 -28.64 -21.92 5.90
CA THR A 566 -29.39 -23.18 6.04
C THR A 566 -30.91 -22.98 5.93
N GLY A 567 -31.56 -23.96 5.33
CA GLY A 567 -33.02 -24.02 5.23
C GLY A 567 -33.64 -23.21 4.09
N LEU A 568 -32.84 -22.48 3.32
CA LEU A 568 -33.29 -21.72 2.16
C LEU A 568 -33.41 -22.59 0.91
N ASN A 569 -34.31 -22.20 0.02
CA ASN A 569 -34.28 -22.63 -1.38
C ASN A 569 -33.42 -21.67 -2.20
N LEU A 570 -32.13 -21.99 -2.34
CA LEU A 570 -31.16 -21.15 -3.06
C LEU A 570 -31.50 -20.93 -4.54
N ALA A 571 -32.33 -21.80 -5.15
CA ALA A 571 -32.79 -21.56 -6.53
C ALA A 571 -33.90 -20.50 -6.63
N LYS A 572 -34.36 -19.94 -5.50
CA LYS A 572 -35.47 -18.98 -5.46
C LYS A 572 -35.27 -17.92 -4.38
N ILE A 573 -34.16 -17.22 -4.42
CA ILE A 573 -33.86 -16.12 -3.50
C ILE A 573 -34.64 -14.88 -3.91
N LYS A 574 -35.38 -14.33 -2.95
CA LYS A 574 -36.29 -13.21 -3.14
C LYS A 574 -35.71 -11.89 -2.62
N LYS A 575 -35.00 -11.92 -1.50
CA LYS A 575 -34.56 -10.70 -0.81
C LYS A 575 -33.21 -10.90 -0.14
N ILE A 576 -32.41 -9.83 -0.16
CA ILE A 576 -31.19 -9.70 0.64
C ILE A 576 -31.33 -8.50 1.57
N THR A 577 -30.78 -8.59 2.77
CA THR A 577 -30.79 -7.54 3.79
C THR A 577 -29.39 -7.39 4.37
N ILE A 578 -28.89 -6.17 4.43
CA ILE A 578 -27.67 -5.82 5.16
C ILE A 578 -28.09 -5.13 6.44
N GLY A 579 -27.68 -5.66 7.58
CA GLY A 579 -28.12 -5.18 8.87
C GLY A 579 -26.98 -4.90 9.84
N LEU A 580 -27.19 -3.95 10.72
CA LEU A 580 -26.30 -3.55 11.79
C LEU A 580 -27.05 -3.54 13.13
N GLY A 581 -26.48 -4.16 14.16
CA GLY A 581 -27.11 -4.36 15.46
C GLY A 581 -27.59 -5.80 15.67
N ASP A 582 -28.34 -6.04 16.75
CA ASP A 582 -28.91 -7.35 17.07
C ASP A 582 -30.45 -7.24 17.01
N LYS A 583 -31.02 -7.67 15.90
CA LYS A 583 -32.48 -7.63 15.66
C LYS A 583 -33.28 -8.53 16.60
N ASP A 584 -32.69 -9.67 16.99
CA ASP A 584 -33.37 -10.66 17.85
C ASP A 584 -33.34 -10.26 19.35
N ASN A 585 -32.37 -9.40 19.72
CA ASN A 585 -32.24 -8.88 21.08
C ASN A 585 -31.82 -7.39 21.05
N PRO A 586 -32.70 -6.49 20.56
CA PRO A 586 -32.35 -5.11 20.30
C PRO A 586 -31.92 -4.36 21.56
N LYS A 587 -30.71 -3.77 21.51
CA LYS A 587 -30.13 -2.96 22.58
C LYS A 587 -29.49 -1.73 21.97
N ALA A 588 -29.46 -0.64 22.75
CA ALA A 588 -28.74 0.55 22.33
C ALA A 588 -27.28 0.20 21.97
N GLY A 589 -26.86 0.59 20.78
CA GLY A 589 -25.57 0.33 20.19
C GLY A 589 -24.93 1.60 19.60
N GLY A 590 -24.04 1.43 18.65
CA GLY A 590 -23.36 2.51 17.98
C GLY A 590 -24.17 3.16 16.86
N ALA A 591 -23.61 4.22 16.29
CA ALA A 591 -24.06 4.87 15.07
C ALA A 591 -22.83 5.16 14.20
N GLY A 592 -23.04 5.31 12.89
CA GLY A 592 -21.97 5.59 11.95
C GLY A 592 -22.36 5.37 10.50
N LEU A 593 -21.38 5.36 9.62
CA LEU A 593 -21.54 5.16 8.18
C LEU A 593 -20.59 4.04 7.71
N ILE A 594 -21.16 3.05 7.04
CA ILE A 594 -20.37 2.05 6.30
C ILE A 594 -20.59 2.20 4.79
N TYR A 595 -19.70 1.63 4.02
CA TYR A 595 -19.84 1.49 2.57
C TYR A 595 -19.91 0.02 2.22
N VAL A 596 -20.78 -0.34 1.30
CA VAL A 596 -20.93 -1.71 0.79
C VAL A 596 -20.77 -1.69 -0.71
N ASP A 597 -20.08 -2.69 -1.25
CA ASP A 597 -19.79 -2.79 -2.67
C ASP A 597 -19.68 -4.24 -3.15
N ASP A 598 -19.82 -4.46 -4.46
CA ASP A 598 -19.52 -5.72 -5.16
C ASP A 598 -20.18 -6.97 -4.53
N ILE A 599 -21.50 -6.99 -4.40
CA ILE A 599 -22.20 -8.19 -3.93
C ILE A 599 -22.30 -9.20 -5.07
N ARG A 600 -21.68 -10.38 -4.89
CA ARG A 600 -21.56 -11.38 -5.95
C ARG A 600 -21.48 -12.81 -5.41
N LEU A 601 -21.73 -13.78 -6.29
CA LEU A 601 -21.57 -15.19 -6.00
C LEU A 601 -20.39 -15.75 -6.79
N ILE A 602 -19.57 -16.54 -6.12
CA ILE A 602 -18.38 -17.15 -6.72
C ILE A 602 -18.39 -18.67 -6.51
N LYS A 603 -17.62 -19.36 -7.34
CA LYS A 603 -17.26 -20.75 -7.18
C LYS A 603 -15.96 -20.80 -6.38
N SER A 604 -15.95 -21.39 -5.20
CA SER A 604 -14.76 -21.51 -4.34
C SER A 604 -14.12 -22.88 -4.45
#